data_fab22ecbf34e39724efb1226cd1a4552
#
_entry.id   fab22ecbf34e39724efb1226cd1a4552
#
_cell.length_a   1.000
_cell.length_b   1.000
_cell.length_c   1.000
_cell.angle_alpha   90.00
_cell.angle_beta   90.00
_cell.angle_gamma   90.00
#
_symmetry.space_group_name_H-M   'P 1'
#
loop_
_entity.id
_entity.type
_entity.pdbx_description
1 polymer ?
#
loop_
_entity_poly.entity_id
_entity_poly.type
_entity_poly.pdbx_seq_one_letter_code
_entity_poly.pdbx_strand_id
1 'polypeptide(L)'
;MNLEKNLVDFETHFKENGGQVLWARDADDAREMIWEIVNKRDIHGVSRSNSNVLDEIEINSFLELKRFPIYETSISRYILKAAGQAPYHPVYPTLNLSKEEINGILNKRYKLKLGSTAKQMVNFIRHQVNLDMARAQVCLTGANFLLADVGGVVLTENEGDIVKSCASAHTHIVVAGIDKVISSMEDLSILLPLASAHATGDGMTAFNTITTGPSNQGDGKAQMIVILLDNGRTDLLENEIIRQSLSCIHCGACISVCPIYKNIGGFTYGTPYIGPIGTVMAPLMYGLKEFQHLASLCSLCGRCTEVCPVKIPIEDLIIENRRLVAEKRISDPKFEGLVKSLISHSKSRKKMDCPQWLKKFEYKQLMSKNDFTLRTVPELAPKSFNQLTKKAE
;
A
#
# COMPACT_ATOMS: atom_id res chain seq x y z
N MET A 1 -12.86 11.55 16.40
CA MET A 1 -11.53 12.09 16.05
C MET A 1 -11.77 13.38 15.29
N ASN A 2 -11.18 14.49 15.71
CA ASN A 2 -11.32 15.78 15.02
C ASN A 2 -10.12 15.95 14.08
N LEU A 3 -10.21 15.35 12.89
CA LEU A 3 -9.12 15.35 11.89
C LEU A 3 -8.72 16.78 11.51
N GLU A 4 -9.69 17.64 11.23
CA GLU A 4 -9.47 19.04 10.84
C GLU A 4 -8.66 19.78 11.90
N LYS A 5 -9.11 19.70 13.16
CA LYS A 5 -8.37 20.32 14.27
C LYS A 5 -6.94 19.80 14.37
N ASN A 6 -6.76 18.47 14.34
CA ASN A 6 -5.43 17.88 14.47
C ASN A 6 -4.49 18.30 13.32
N LEU A 7 -5.01 18.45 12.09
CA LEU A 7 -4.21 18.94 10.96
C LEU A 7 -3.79 20.39 11.13
N VAL A 8 -4.70 21.25 11.61
CA VAL A 8 -4.41 22.66 11.89
C VAL A 8 -3.41 22.80 13.04
N ASP A 9 -3.59 22.03 14.12
CA ASP A 9 -2.69 22.05 15.26
C ASP A 9 -1.29 21.56 14.84
N PHE A 10 -1.20 20.47 14.06
CA PHE A 10 0.06 19.99 13.50
C PHE A 10 0.78 21.06 12.66
N GLU A 11 0.07 21.67 11.72
CA GLU A 11 0.64 22.71 10.86
C GLU A 11 1.15 23.89 11.67
N THR A 12 0.38 24.32 12.67
CA THR A 12 0.73 25.46 13.54
C THR A 12 2.02 25.16 14.30
N HIS A 13 2.05 24.06 15.07
CA HIS A 13 3.22 23.73 15.88
C HIS A 13 4.45 23.40 15.02
N PHE A 14 4.27 22.73 13.87
CA PHE A 14 5.40 22.43 12.99
C PHE A 14 6.04 23.71 12.40
N LYS A 15 5.21 24.71 12.04
CA LYS A 15 5.69 26.02 11.59
C LYS A 15 6.36 26.81 12.71
N GLU A 16 5.84 26.77 13.93
CA GLU A 16 6.47 27.39 15.11
C GLU A 16 7.85 26.81 15.38
N ASN A 17 8.05 25.51 15.09
CA ASN A 17 9.34 24.84 15.18
C ASN A 17 10.27 25.10 13.98
N GLY A 18 9.92 26.02 13.07
CA GLY A 18 10.72 26.43 11.93
C GLY A 18 10.57 25.54 10.67
N GLY A 19 9.65 24.59 10.69
CA GLY A 19 9.32 23.76 9.52
C GLY A 19 8.37 24.46 8.54
N GLN A 20 8.17 23.85 7.38
CA GLN A 20 7.21 24.31 6.35
C GLN A 20 6.18 23.23 6.10
N VAL A 21 4.92 23.61 5.93
CA VAL A 21 3.84 22.71 5.53
C VAL A 21 3.27 23.15 4.21
N LEU A 22 3.15 22.21 3.28
CA LEU A 22 2.49 22.36 1.98
C LEU A 22 1.33 21.38 1.91
N TRP A 23 0.28 21.75 1.18
CA TRP A 23 -0.92 20.95 1.00
C TRP A 23 -1.05 20.54 -0.45
N ALA A 24 -1.00 19.25 -0.72
CA ALA A 24 -1.18 18.67 -2.04
C ALA A 24 -2.56 18.01 -2.14
N ARG A 25 -3.33 18.39 -3.15
CA ARG A 25 -4.65 17.82 -3.44
C ARG A 25 -4.55 16.38 -3.97
N ASP A 26 -3.55 16.14 -4.80
CA ASP A 26 -3.33 14.89 -5.49
C ASP A 26 -1.84 14.59 -5.71
N ALA A 27 -1.57 13.45 -6.34
CA ALA A 27 -0.21 13.01 -6.63
C ALA A 27 0.54 13.98 -7.56
N ASP A 28 -0.14 14.62 -8.51
CA ASP A 28 0.46 15.56 -9.43
C ASP A 28 0.91 16.84 -8.70
N ASP A 29 0.05 17.40 -7.85
CA ASP A 29 0.40 18.56 -7.00
C ASP A 29 1.63 18.24 -6.14
N ALA A 30 1.65 17.05 -5.48
CA ALA A 30 2.77 16.66 -4.64
C ALA A 30 4.07 16.52 -5.42
N ARG A 31 4.04 15.95 -6.62
CA ARG A 31 5.21 15.80 -7.50
C ARG A 31 5.76 17.15 -7.97
N GLU A 32 4.88 18.05 -8.37
CA GLU A 32 5.31 19.38 -8.81
C GLU A 32 5.87 20.21 -7.64
N MET A 33 5.28 20.14 -6.45
CA MET A 33 5.86 20.78 -5.25
C MET A 33 7.26 20.24 -4.93
N ILE A 34 7.45 18.92 -5.01
CA ILE A 34 8.78 18.31 -4.83
C ILE A 34 9.73 18.81 -5.91
N TRP A 35 9.29 18.88 -7.18
CA TRP A 35 10.09 19.33 -8.29
C TRP A 35 10.55 20.79 -8.14
N GLU A 36 9.68 21.68 -7.71
CA GLU A 36 10.02 23.08 -7.42
C GLU A 36 11.10 23.23 -6.35
N ILE A 37 11.13 22.31 -5.38
CA ILE A 37 12.14 22.31 -4.33
C ILE A 37 13.47 21.77 -4.86
N VAL A 38 13.46 20.64 -5.59
CA VAL A 38 14.68 19.95 -6.01
C VAL A 38 15.29 20.48 -7.28
N ASN A 39 14.54 21.18 -8.12
CA ASN A 39 15.03 21.77 -9.37
C ASN A 39 15.78 23.10 -9.16
N LYS A 40 16.67 23.13 -8.17
CA LYS A 40 17.54 24.26 -7.86
C LYS A 40 18.98 23.91 -8.23
N ARG A 41 19.81 24.93 -8.49
CA ARG A 41 21.18 24.74 -9.03
C ARG A 41 22.13 23.96 -8.11
N ASP A 42 21.89 24.00 -6.82
CA ASP A 42 22.72 23.37 -5.78
C ASP A 42 22.24 21.98 -5.38
N ILE A 43 21.16 21.47 -5.97
CA ILE A 43 20.62 20.15 -5.71
C ILE A 43 20.88 19.24 -6.91
N HIS A 44 21.63 18.15 -6.68
CA HIS A 44 22.08 17.23 -7.72
C HIS A 44 21.53 15.80 -7.56
N GLY A 45 20.77 15.55 -6.49
CA GLY A 45 20.15 14.25 -6.24
C GLY A 45 19.31 14.20 -4.98
N VAL A 46 18.39 13.27 -4.99
CA VAL A 46 17.46 12.97 -3.89
C VAL A 46 17.71 11.57 -3.37
N SER A 47 17.89 11.41 -2.08
CA SER A 47 17.79 10.11 -1.41
C SER A 47 16.34 9.83 -1.01
N ARG A 48 15.87 8.60 -1.18
CA ARG A 48 14.49 8.21 -0.97
C ARG A 48 14.38 6.98 -0.07
N SER A 49 13.59 7.07 1.00
CA SER A 49 13.29 5.94 1.89
C SER A 49 12.22 5.00 1.32
N ASN A 50 12.13 3.80 1.89
CA ASN A 50 11.01 2.89 1.59
C ASN A 50 9.71 3.47 2.16
N SER A 51 8.76 3.84 1.30
CA SER A 51 7.50 4.44 1.71
C SER A 51 6.40 4.21 0.68
N ASN A 52 5.23 3.76 1.13
CA ASN A 52 4.08 3.51 0.26
C ASN A 52 3.51 4.81 -0.34
N VAL A 53 3.53 5.92 0.42
CA VAL A 53 3.04 7.20 -0.09
C VAL A 53 3.94 7.77 -1.18
N LEU A 54 5.24 7.50 -1.14
CA LEU A 54 6.16 7.88 -2.22
C LEU A 54 5.94 7.03 -3.48
N ASP A 55 5.52 5.76 -3.32
CA ASP A 55 5.08 4.94 -4.44
C ASP A 55 3.70 5.36 -4.96
N GLU A 56 2.81 5.78 -4.07
CA GLU A 56 1.48 6.30 -4.39
C GLU A 56 1.56 7.49 -5.35
N ILE A 57 2.48 8.41 -5.10
CA ILE A 57 2.71 9.56 -5.98
C ILE A 57 3.68 9.25 -7.13
N GLU A 58 4.13 8.00 -7.31
CA GLU A 58 5.03 7.57 -8.38
C GLU A 58 6.28 8.45 -8.56
N ILE A 59 6.85 8.94 -7.46
CA ILE A 59 7.94 9.92 -7.48
C ILE A 59 9.18 9.47 -8.24
N ASN A 60 9.48 8.15 -8.22
CA ASN A 60 10.62 7.60 -8.94
C ASN A 60 10.46 7.81 -10.45
N SER A 61 9.33 7.38 -11.00
CA SER A 61 9.03 7.52 -12.44
C SER A 61 9.01 8.99 -12.86
N PHE A 62 8.45 9.85 -12.03
CA PHE A 62 8.41 11.29 -12.30
C PHE A 62 9.81 11.91 -12.36
N LEU A 63 10.67 11.67 -11.36
CA LEU A 63 12.03 12.21 -11.35
C LEU A 63 12.92 11.58 -12.43
N GLU A 64 12.74 10.30 -12.75
CA GLU A 64 13.44 9.65 -13.85
C GLU A 64 13.06 10.25 -15.21
N LEU A 65 11.78 10.60 -15.45
CA LEU A 65 11.35 11.31 -16.66
C LEU A 65 11.98 12.71 -16.76
N LYS A 66 12.15 13.40 -15.63
CA LYS A 66 12.88 14.68 -15.55
C LYS A 66 14.41 14.51 -15.63
N ARG A 67 14.92 13.26 -15.73
CA ARG A 67 16.34 12.88 -15.71
C ARG A 67 17.07 13.36 -14.45
N PHE A 68 16.35 13.40 -13.33
CA PHE A 68 16.89 13.83 -12.06
C PHE A 68 17.30 12.63 -11.21
N PRO A 69 18.52 12.60 -10.60
CA PRO A 69 18.99 11.45 -9.85
C PRO A 69 18.19 11.20 -8.58
N ILE A 70 17.68 9.96 -8.45
CA ILE A 70 17.00 9.47 -7.26
C ILE A 70 17.69 8.20 -6.77
N TYR A 71 18.02 8.15 -5.49
CA TYR A 71 18.79 7.10 -4.83
C TYR A 71 17.95 6.40 -3.76
N GLU A 72 17.79 5.08 -3.89
CA GLU A 72 17.12 4.26 -2.89
C GLU A 72 18.02 4.05 -1.68
N THR A 73 17.48 4.25 -0.45
CA THR A 73 18.24 4.09 0.80
C THR A 73 18.12 2.71 1.41
N SER A 74 16.98 2.05 1.24
CA SER A 74 16.72 0.73 1.80
C SER A 74 17.34 -0.39 0.95
N ILE A 75 17.83 -1.44 1.59
CA ILE A 75 18.43 -2.63 0.93
C ILE A 75 17.43 -3.27 -0.04
N SER A 76 16.19 -3.46 0.39
CA SER A 76 15.17 -4.10 -0.44
C SER A 76 14.82 -3.25 -1.67
N ARG A 77 14.73 -1.95 -1.54
CA ARG A 77 14.47 -1.04 -2.66
C ARG A 77 15.63 -1.00 -3.64
N TYR A 78 16.86 -1.04 -3.14
CA TYR A 78 18.05 -1.13 -3.99
C TYR A 78 18.05 -2.40 -4.86
N ILE A 79 17.65 -3.54 -4.26
CA ILE A 79 17.47 -4.81 -4.98
C ILE A 79 16.39 -4.70 -6.05
N LEU A 80 15.21 -4.14 -5.70
CA LEU A 80 14.09 -3.97 -6.64
C LEU A 80 14.46 -3.05 -7.82
N LYS A 81 15.16 -1.95 -7.56
CA LYS A 81 15.67 -1.06 -8.60
C LYS A 81 16.63 -1.82 -9.54
N ALA A 82 17.51 -2.65 -8.99
CA ALA A 82 18.41 -3.49 -9.78
C ALA A 82 17.67 -4.55 -10.62
N ALA A 83 16.56 -5.08 -10.09
CA ALA A 83 15.69 -6.07 -10.73
C ALA A 83 14.73 -5.45 -11.76
N GLY A 84 14.46 -4.14 -11.70
CA GLY A 84 13.41 -3.48 -12.47
C GLY A 84 12.00 -3.94 -12.05
N GLN A 85 11.79 -4.18 -10.76
CA GLN A 85 10.52 -4.69 -10.21
C GLN A 85 9.89 -3.70 -9.23
N ALA A 86 8.56 -3.70 -9.18
CA ALA A 86 7.79 -3.04 -8.14
C ALA A 86 7.88 -3.82 -6.81
N PRO A 87 7.53 -3.20 -5.66
CA PRO A 87 7.45 -3.89 -4.39
C PRO A 87 6.39 -5.01 -4.40
N TYR A 88 6.78 -6.18 -3.88
CA TYR A 88 5.86 -7.31 -3.73
C TYR A 88 5.03 -7.26 -2.44
N HIS A 89 5.59 -6.65 -1.38
CA HIS A 89 4.95 -6.50 -0.07
C HIS A 89 5.35 -5.15 0.54
N PRO A 90 4.44 -4.43 1.25
CA PRO A 90 4.75 -3.08 1.75
C PRO A 90 5.84 -3.06 2.83
N VAL A 91 5.89 -4.08 3.70
CA VAL A 91 6.91 -4.19 4.76
C VAL A 91 8.15 -4.94 4.28
N TYR A 92 7.97 -5.97 3.47
CA TYR A 92 9.04 -6.81 2.93
C TYR A 92 9.06 -6.77 1.39
N PRO A 93 9.55 -5.68 0.78
CA PRO A 93 9.39 -5.44 -0.66
C PRO A 93 9.92 -6.54 -1.57
N THR A 94 10.93 -7.31 -1.13
CA THR A 94 11.56 -8.40 -1.88
C THR A 94 11.15 -9.80 -1.42
N LEU A 95 10.02 -9.95 -0.73
CA LEU A 95 9.56 -11.22 -0.15
C LEU A 95 9.43 -12.37 -1.17
N ASN A 96 9.22 -12.04 -2.42
CA ASN A 96 9.10 -12.97 -3.55
C ASN A 96 10.43 -13.48 -4.10
N LEU A 97 11.56 -12.92 -3.66
CA LEU A 97 12.89 -13.26 -4.21
C LEU A 97 13.67 -14.18 -3.26
N SER A 98 14.19 -15.27 -3.78
CA SER A 98 15.15 -16.11 -3.08
C SER A 98 16.52 -15.44 -2.99
N LYS A 99 17.36 -15.94 -2.09
CA LYS A 99 18.76 -15.48 -1.96
C LYS A 99 19.55 -15.68 -3.27
N GLU A 100 19.33 -16.77 -3.95
CA GLU A 100 19.97 -17.12 -5.22
C GLU A 100 19.57 -16.16 -6.34
N GLU A 101 18.30 -15.81 -6.43
CA GLU A 101 17.78 -14.81 -7.38
C GLU A 101 18.34 -13.42 -7.09
N ILE A 102 18.37 -12.99 -5.83
CA ILE A 102 18.99 -11.73 -5.43
C ILE A 102 20.47 -11.69 -5.84
N ASN A 103 21.22 -12.77 -5.57
CA ASN A 103 22.62 -12.84 -5.98
C ASN A 103 22.77 -12.77 -7.50
N GLY A 104 21.90 -13.43 -8.26
CA GLY A 104 21.86 -13.36 -9.73
C GLY A 104 21.60 -11.93 -10.25
N ILE A 105 20.64 -11.21 -9.65
CA ILE A 105 20.34 -9.82 -9.97
C ILE A 105 21.56 -8.91 -9.72
N LEU A 106 22.18 -9.03 -8.54
CA LEU A 106 23.36 -8.25 -8.17
C LEU A 106 24.58 -8.59 -9.04
N ASN A 107 24.74 -9.85 -9.41
CA ASN A 107 25.80 -10.24 -10.35
C ASN A 107 25.59 -9.63 -11.73
N LYS A 108 24.37 -9.73 -12.28
CA LYS A 108 24.04 -9.18 -13.60
C LYS A 108 24.26 -7.68 -13.68
N ARG A 109 23.81 -6.95 -12.65
CA ARG A 109 23.81 -5.47 -12.65
C ARG A 109 25.16 -4.89 -12.22
N TYR A 110 25.77 -5.46 -11.17
CA TYR A 110 26.93 -4.89 -10.48
C TYR A 110 28.16 -5.80 -10.46
N LYS A 111 28.11 -6.95 -11.12
CA LYS A 111 29.23 -7.93 -11.19
C LYS A 111 29.63 -8.50 -9.81
N LEU A 112 28.71 -8.51 -8.84
CA LEU A 112 28.95 -9.19 -7.57
C LEU A 112 29.15 -10.70 -7.80
N LYS A 113 30.13 -11.32 -7.12
CA LYS A 113 30.46 -12.75 -7.29
C LYS A 113 29.21 -13.63 -7.05
N LEU A 114 28.97 -14.59 -7.95
CA LEU A 114 27.95 -15.63 -7.75
C LEU A 114 28.30 -16.51 -6.54
N GLY A 115 27.28 -16.97 -5.81
CA GLY A 115 27.46 -17.73 -4.58
C GLY A 115 27.85 -16.88 -3.36
N SER A 116 27.72 -15.54 -3.44
CA SER A 116 27.93 -14.65 -2.31
C SER A 116 26.95 -14.98 -1.16
N THR A 117 27.45 -14.91 0.07
CA THR A 117 26.60 -15.05 1.26
C THR A 117 25.68 -13.84 1.44
N ALA A 118 24.59 -14.01 2.20
CA ALA A 118 23.69 -12.89 2.52
C ALA A 118 24.44 -11.69 3.13
N LYS A 119 25.39 -11.96 4.06
CA LYS A 119 26.24 -10.93 4.65
C LYS A 119 27.08 -10.17 3.62
N GLN A 120 27.65 -10.86 2.64
CA GLN A 120 28.43 -10.23 1.57
C GLN A 120 27.55 -9.36 0.67
N MET A 121 26.34 -9.83 0.32
CA MET A 121 25.38 -9.05 -0.47
C MET A 121 24.92 -7.79 0.28
N VAL A 122 24.55 -7.93 1.54
CA VAL A 122 24.14 -6.80 2.39
C VAL A 122 25.27 -5.78 2.53
N ASN A 123 26.49 -6.21 2.80
CA ASN A 123 27.65 -5.31 2.92
C ASN A 123 27.92 -4.57 1.60
N PHE A 124 27.80 -5.27 0.47
CA PHE A 124 27.95 -4.64 -0.84
C PHE A 124 26.88 -3.55 -1.05
N ILE A 125 25.60 -3.88 -0.82
CA ILE A 125 24.50 -2.93 -1.01
C ILE A 125 24.68 -1.73 -0.07
N ARG A 126 24.96 -1.95 1.21
CA ARG A 126 25.20 -0.87 2.18
C ARG A 126 26.33 0.08 1.74
N HIS A 127 27.40 -0.46 1.17
CA HIS A 127 28.47 0.38 0.64
C HIS A 127 27.98 1.27 -0.51
N GLN A 128 27.23 0.69 -1.47
CA GLN A 128 26.69 1.45 -2.60
C GLN A 128 25.67 2.52 -2.15
N VAL A 129 24.74 2.14 -1.28
CA VAL A 129 23.75 3.05 -0.70
C VAL A 129 24.41 4.21 0.04
N ASN A 130 25.47 3.97 0.81
CA ASN A 130 26.21 5.04 1.49
C ASN A 130 26.85 6.02 0.50
N LEU A 131 27.41 5.54 -0.62
CA LEU A 131 27.96 6.38 -1.68
C LEU A 131 26.87 7.21 -2.37
N ASP A 132 25.71 6.63 -2.60
CA ASP A 132 24.58 7.30 -3.21
C ASP A 132 23.98 8.38 -2.29
N MET A 133 23.82 8.06 -1.00
CA MET A 133 23.33 9.03 0.00
C MET A 133 24.27 10.23 0.14
N ALA A 134 25.60 10.03 0.06
CA ALA A 134 26.56 11.13 0.09
C ALA A 134 26.46 12.10 -1.11
N ARG A 135 25.78 11.70 -2.19
CA ARG A 135 25.53 12.53 -3.38
C ARG A 135 24.21 13.28 -3.32
N ALA A 136 23.33 12.92 -2.38
CA ALA A 136 22.00 13.51 -2.25
C ALA A 136 22.03 14.70 -1.32
N GLN A 137 21.49 15.84 -1.75
CA GLN A 137 21.30 17.04 -0.93
C GLN A 137 19.93 17.08 -0.28
N VAL A 138 18.99 16.27 -0.80
CA VAL A 138 17.61 16.18 -0.32
C VAL A 138 17.33 14.75 0.15
N CYS A 139 16.74 14.62 1.34
CA CYS A 139 16.15 13.37 1.83
C CYS A 139 14.64 13.42 1.65
N LEU A 140 14.07 12.40 0.99
CA LEU A 140 12.64 12.26 0.75
C LEU A 140 12.12 11.03 1.53
N THR A 141 11.20 11.26 2.45
CA THR A 141 10.60 10.21 3.29
C THR A 141 9.08 10.25 3.27
N GLY A 142 8.45 9.18 3.70
CA GLY A 142 7.09 9.22 4.21
C GLY A 142 7.08 9.57 5.70
N ALA A 143 5.91 9.44 6.34
CA ALA A 143 5.78 9.45 7.78
C ALA A 143 4.92 8.27 8.24
N ASN A 144 5.23 7.70 9.40
CA ASN A 144 4.35 6.73 10.06
C ASN A 144 3.20 7.45 10.75
N PHE A 145 3.50 8.53 11.47
CA PHE A 145 2.53 9.39 12.13
C PHE A 145 2.99 10.85 12.09
N LEU A 146 2.00 11.76 12.22
CA LEU A 146 2.19 13.19 12.45
C LEU A 146 1.55 13.53 13.80
N LEU A 147 2.28 14.22 14.67
CA LEU A 147 1.86 14.55 16.02
C LEU A 147 1.30 15.97 16.08
N ALA A 148 0.00 16.10 16.34
CA ALA A 148 -0.68 17.40 16.37
C ALA A 148 -0.21 18.28 17.52
N ASP A 149 0.01 17.70 18.69
CA ASP A 149 0.35 18.40 19.93
C ASP A 149 1.73 19.08 19.93
N VAL A 150 2.70 18.53 19.19
CA VAL A 150 4.09 19.03 19.17
C VAL A 150 4.60 19.37 17.77
N GLY A 151 3.78 19.24 16.74
CA GLY A 151 4.23 19.41 15.36
C GLY A 151 5.32 18.42 14.98
N GLY A 152 5.18 17.15 15.38
CA GLY A 152 6.21 16.13 15.21
C GLY A 152 5.96 15.20 14.03
N VAL A 153 7.02 14.79 13.34
CA VAL A 153 7.01 13.74 12.32
C VAL A 153 7.65 12.49 12.89
N VAL A 154 6.92 11.38 12.87
CA VAL A 154 7.36 10.09 13.41
C VAL A 154 7.80 9.18 12.26
N LEU A 155 9.04 8.70 12.35
CA LEU A 155 9.66 7.80 11.38
C LEU A 155 10.09 6.52 12.09
N THR A 156 9.74 5.36 11.54
CA THR A 156 10.15 4.06 12.09
C THR A 156 10.90 3.24 11.05
N GLU A 157 12.02 2.65 11.43
CA GLU A 157 12.86 1.85 10.54
C GLU A 157 13.70 0.81 11.30
N ASN A 158 14.17 -0.22 10.60
CA ASN A 158 15.05 -1.25 11.16
C ASN A 158 16.47 -1.25 10.54
N GLU A 159 16.70 -0.48 9.48
CA GLU A 159 17.96 -0.48 8.73
C GLU A 159 18.89 0.70 9.09
N GLY A 160 18.37 1.75 9.73
CA GLY A 160 19.09 2.99 10.05
C GLY A 160 19.37 3.85 8.81
N ASP A 161 18.66 3.60 7.72
CA ASP A 161 18.85 4.29 6.45
C ASP A 161 18.16 5.66 6.42
N ILE A 162 17.00 5.80 7.07
CA ILE A 162 16.29 7.08 7.17
C ILE A 162 17.08 8.06 8.01
N VAL A 163 17.50 7.66 9.23
CA VAL A 163 18.30 8.50 10.12
C VAL A 163 19.57 9.00 9.43
N LYS A 164 20.29 8.10 8.74
CA LYS A 164 21.50 8.45 7.99
C LYS A 164 21.20 9.43 6.85
N SER A 165 20.16 9.15 6.08
CA SER A 165 19.77 9.96 4.93
C SER A 165 19.38 11.37 5.36
N CYS A 166 18.57 11.50 6.41
CA CYS A 166 18.17 12.79 6.96
C CYS A 166 19.36 13.56 7.57
N ALA A 167 20.29 12.85 8.24
CA ALA A 167 21.47 13.48 8.82
C ALA A 167 22.47 14.00 7.76
N SER A 168 22.50 13.42 6.56
CA SER A 168 23.42 13.84 5.50
C SER A 168 22.82 14.89 4.54
N ALA A 169 21.52 15.07 4.53
CA ALA A 169 20.82 15.99 3.64
C ALA A 169 20.64 17.39 4.27
N HIS A 170 20.70 18.42 3.43
CA HIS A 170 20.36 19.80 3.86
C HIS A 170 18.86 20.04 3.89
N THR A 171 18.10 19.34 3.06
CA THR A 171 16.64 19.47 2.98
C THR A 171 15.98 18.11 3.21
N HIS A 172 15.09 18.06 4.18
CA HIS A 172 14.24 16.89 4.42
C HIS A 172 12.82 17.19 3.95
N ILE A 173 12.35 16.47 2.95
CA ILE A 173 10.96 16.52 2.46
C ILE A 173 10.24 15.27 2.95
N VAL A 174 9.13 15.48 3.65
CA VAL A 174 8.26 14.41 4.14
C VAL A 174 6.95 14.47 3.39
N VAL A 175 6.54 13.38 2.76
CA VAL A 175 5.18 13.25 2.19
C VAL A 175 4.34 12.38 3.11
N ALA A 176 3.20 12.88 3.55
CA ALA A 176 2.32 12.14 4.45
C ALA A 176 0.85 12.33 4.05
N GLY A 177 0.09 11.23 4.02
CA GLY A 177 -1.37 11.33 3.89
C GLY A 177 -1.97 12.07 5.09
N ILE A 178 -3.02 12.85 4.86
CA ILE A 178 -3.75 13.55 5.93
C ILE A 178 -4.30 12.61 7.01
N ASP A 179 -4.44 11.32 6.68
CA ASP A 179 -4.85 10.23 7.57
C ASP A 179 -3.78 9.85 8.63
N LYS A 180 -2.53 10.35 8.49
CA LYS A 180 -1.42 10.01 9.40
C LYS A 180 -1.34 10.90 10.64
N VAL A 181 -2.17 11.93 10.75
CA VAL A 181 -2.17 12.79 11.93
C VAL A 181 -2.84 12.09 13.12
N ILE A 182 -2.18 12.11 14.26
CA ILE A 182 -2.69 11.67 15.57
C ILE A 182 -2.65 12.83 16.56
N SER A 183 -3.44 12.72 17.62
CA SER A 183 -3.67 13.86 18.51
C SER A 183 -2.46 14.21 19.37
N SER A 184 -1.75 13.19 19.90
CA SER A 184 -0.71 13.41 20.89
C SER A 184 0.44 12.41 20.80
N MET A 185 1.59 12.81 21.36
CA MET A 185 2.75 11.93 21.50
C MET A 185 2.46 10.72 22.40
N GLU A 186 1.54 10.83 23.35
CA GLU A 186 1.16 9.72 24.25
C GLU A 186 0.58 8.53 23.47
N ASP A 187 -0.13 8.80 22.37
CA ASP A 187 -0.72 7.76 21.50
C ASP A 187 0.36 6.83 20.92
N LEU A 188 1.60 7.30 20.78
CA LEU A 188 2.72 6.50 20.27
C LEU A 188 3.07 5.33 21.19
N SER A 189 2.81 5.43 22.49
CA SER A 189 3.04 4.34 23.44
C SER A 189 2.25 3.07 23.10
N ILE A 190 1.13 3.24 22.39
CA ILE A 190 0.27 2.15 21.91
C ILE A 190 0.56 1.84 20.44
N LEU A 191 0.64 2.88 19.59
CA LEU A 191 0.70 2.69 18.13
C LEU A 191 2.03 2.12 17.65
N LEU A 192 3.17 2.51 18.24
CA LEU A 192 4.48 2.00 17.84
C LEU A 192 4.65 0.50 18.14
N PRO A 193 4.37 0.00 19.36
CA PRO A 193 4.40 -1.44 19.63
C PRO A 193 3.42 -2.23 18.76
N LEU A 194 2.20 -1.72 18.53
CA LEU A 194 1.22 -2.37 17.65
C LEU A 194 1.73 -2.47 16.21
N ALA A 195 2.29 -1.39 15.68
CA ALA A 195 2.84 -1.39 14.33
C ALA A 195 3.98 -2.38 14.19
N SER A 196 4.95 -2.39 15.12
CA SER A 196 6.12 -3.26 15.11
C SER A 196 5.72 -4.75 15.27
N ALA A 197 4.95 -5.07 16.29
CA ALA A 197 4.56 -6.44 16.59
C ALA A 197 3.78 -7.10 15.44
N HIS A 198 2.94 -6.34 14.74
CA HIS A 198 2.13 -6.86 13.64
C HIS A 198 2.83 -6.79 12.28
N ALA A 199 3.88 -5.96 12.14
CA ALA A 199 4.67 -5.87 10.91
C ALA A 199 5.78 -6.92 10.88
N THR A 200 6.59 -7.00 11.95
CA THR A 200 7.81 -7.81 11.99
C THR A 200 7.83 -8.88 13.08
N GLY A 201 6.92 -8.83 14.05
CA GLY A 201 6.90 -9.70 15.23
C GLY A 201 7.76 -9.19 16.38
N ASP A 202 8.40 -8.03 16.22
CA ASP A 202 9.24 -7.41 17.25
C ASP A 202 8.40 -6.56 18.20
N GLY A 203 8.79 -6.46 19.46
CA GLY A 203 8.09 -5.61 20.45
C GLY A 203 8.19 -4.13 20.14
N MET A 204 9.26 -3.69 19.46
CA MET A 204 9.49 -2.33 19.02
C MET A 204 10.41 -2.31 17.80
N THR A 205 10.22 -1.34 16.90
CA THR A 205 11.12 -1.09 15.76
C THR A 205 12.48 -0.60 16.28
N ALA A 206 13.57 -0.96 15.60
CA ALA A 206 14.93 -0.65 16.05
C ALA A 206 15.21 0.85 16.18
N PHE A 207 14.66 1.65 15.27
CA PHE A 207 14.77 3.11 15.31
C PHE A 207 13.36 3.71 15.24
N ASN A 208 13.07 4.56 16.21
CA ASN A 208 11.85 5.37 16.25
C ASN A 208 12.28 6.81 16.46
N THR A 209 12.19 7.61 15.41
CA THR A 209 12.67 8.99 15.39
C THR A 209 11.49 9.94 15.36
N ILE A 210 11.51 10.95 16.23
CA ILE A 210 10.56 12.06 16.21
C ILE A 210 11.36 13.32 15.86
N THR A 211 10.92 14.00 14.79
CA THR A 211 11.54 15.25 14.33
C THR A 211 10.49 16.34 14.30
N THR A 212 10.71 17.43 15.00
CA THR A 212 9.73 18.52 15.10
C THR A 212 10.02 19.70 14.18
N GLY A 213 11.18 19.71 13.51
CA GLY A 213 11.57 20.79 12.61
C GLY A 213 12.96 20.55 12.01
N PRO A 214 13.53 21.52 11.29
CA PRO A 214 14.85 21.42 10.68
C PRO A 214 15.93 21.25 11.74
N SER A 215 16.97 20.47 11.42
CA SER A 215 18.11 20.32 12.34
C SER A 215 18.92 21.60 12.40
N ASN A 216 19.31 22.02 13.62
CA ASN A 216 20.13 23.21 13.86
C ASN A 216 21.62 22.96 13.55
N GLN A 217 21.94 22.18 12.53
CA GLN A 217 23.34 21.90 12.19
C GLN A 217 24.00 23.12 11.50
N GLY A 218 24.83 23.77 12.22
CA GLY A 218 26.00 24.59 11.85
C GLY A 218 25.79 25.86 11.05
N ASP A 219 25.12 25.87 9.92
CA ASP A 219 25.03 27.04 9.00
C ASP A 219 23.64 27.65 8.83
N GLY A 220 22.65 27.11 9.57
CA GLY A 220 21.27 27.63 9.54
C GLY A 220 20.51 27.41 8.22
N LYS A 221 21.03 26.58 7.30
CA LYS A 221 20.43 26.34 5.98
C LYS A 221 19.56 25.09 5.91
N ALA A 222 19.55 24.28 6.98
CA ALA A 222 18.72 23.07 7.00
C ALA A 222 17.23 23.42 6.87
N GLN A 223 16.52 22.68 6.03
CA GLN A 223 15.09 22.86 5.79
C GLN A 223 14.35 21.55 6.05
N MET A 224 13.18 21.65 6.65
CA MET A 224 12.27 20.52 6.75
C MET A 224 10.88 20.93 6.25
N ILE A 225 10.36 20.17 5.28
CA ILE A 225 9.12 20.48 4.57
C ILE A 225 8.22 19.25 4.67
N VAL A 226 7.01 19.41 5.17
CA VAL A 226 5.98 18.37 5.17
C VAL A 226 4.96 18.68 4.09
N ILE A 227 4.73 17.74 3.19
CA ILE A 227 3.67 17.79 2.18
C ILE A 227 2.54 16.90 2.67
N LEU A 228 1.44 17.53 3.09
CA LEU A 228 0.20 16.86 3.46
C LEU A 228 -0.58 16.52 2.20
N LEU A 229 -0.78 15.22 1.98
CA LEU A 229 -1.38 14.69 0.75
C LEU A 229 -2.82 14.22 1.01
N ASP A 230 -3.78 14.75 0.26
CA ASP A 230 -5.14 14.23 0.24
C ASP A 230 -5.25 13.01 -0.68
N ASN A 231 -5.10 13.17 -1.96
CA ASN A 231 -5.14 12.12 -2.99
C ASN A 231 -6.33 11.15 -2.82
N GLY A 232 -7.53 11.71 -2.63
CA GLY A 232 -8.79 10.95 -2.48
C GLY A 232 -9.10 10.50 -1.05
N ARG A 233 -8.32 10.89 -0.03
CA ARG A 233 -8.62 10.55 1.36
C ARG A 233 -9.86 11.27 1.88
N THR A 234 -10.11 12.49 1.42
CA THR A 234 -11.34 13.24 1.73
C THR A 234 -12.57 12.49 1.20
N ASP A 235 -12.52 11.92 0.00
CA ASP A 235 -13.60 11.11 -0.55
C ASP A 235 -13.89 9.85 0.30
N LEU A 236 -12.83 9.25 0.87
CA LEU A 236 -12.98 8.13 1.81
C LEU A 236 -13.66 8.57 3.13
N LEU A 237 -13.41 9.80 3.58
CA LEU A 237 -14.02 10.35 4.81
C LEU A 237 -15.53 10.59 4.67
N GLU A 238 -16.01 10.93 3.48
CA GLU A 238 -17.43 11.17 3.21
C GLU A 238 -18.28 9.91 3.43
N ASN A 239 -17.73 8.72 3.16
CA ASN A 239 -18.44 7.47 3.37
C ASN A 239 -18.29 6.99 4.82
N GLU A 240 -19.39 6.98 5.59
CA GLU A 240 -19.42 6.62 7.01
C GLU A 240 -18.85 5.23 7.34
N ILE A 241 -18.98 4.30 6.42
CA ILE A 241 -18.48 2.93 6.57
C ILE A 241 -17.00 2.89 6.21
N ILE A 242 -16.64 3.37 5.00
CA ILE A 242 -15.31 3.22 4.41
C ILE A 242 -14.26 4.10 5.10
N ARG A 243 -14.64 5.25 5.70
CA ARG A 243 -13.70 6.11 6.42
C ARG A 243 -12.89 5.39 7.51
N GLN A 244 -13.40 4.26 8.04
CA GLN A 244 -12.67 3.44 8.99
C GLN A 244 -11.37 2.87 8.41
N SER A 245 -11.24 2.74 7.07
CA SER A 245 -10.03 2.31 6.40
C SER A 245 -8.85 3.25 6.63
N LEU A 246 -9.10 4.54 6.84
CA LEU A 246 -8.08 5.55 7.10
C LEU A 246 -7.41 5.42 8.48
N SER A 247 -7.97 4.61 9.39
CA SER A 247 -7.30 4.24 10.64
C SER A 247 -6.18 3.21 10.44
N CYS A 248 -5.88 2.83 9.20
CA CYS A 248 -4.86 1.82 8.91
C CYS A 248 -3.45 2.32 9.23
N ILE A 249 -2.73 1.57 10.08
CA ILE A 249 -1.32 1.81 10.43
C ILE A 249 -0.33 1.12 9.47
N HIS A 250 -0.81 0.52 8.39
CA HIS A 250 -0.04 -0.15 7.33
C HIS A 250 0.93 -1.23 7.82
N CYS A 251 0.62 -1.94 8.91
CA CYS A 251 1.46 -3.01 9.47
C CYS A 251 1.55 -4.28 8.59
N GLY A 252 0.64 -4.49 7.64
CA GLY A 252 0.66 -5.64 6.74
C GLY A 252 0.11 -6.95 7.34
N ALA A 253 -0.35 -6.99 8.60
CA ALA A 253 -0.87 -8.20 9.23
C ALA A 253 -2.01 -8.86 8.43
N CYS A 254 -2.94 -8.06 7.90
CA CYS A 254 -4.04 -8.54 7.07
C CYS A 254 -3.56 -9.22 5.77
N ILE A 255 -2.43 -8.78 5.21
CA ILE A 255 -1.81 -9.36 4.01
C ILE A 255 -1.28 -10.76 4.34
N SER A 256 -0.58 -10.91 5.47
CA SER A 256 0.06 -12.15 5.89
C SER A 256 -0.92 -13.31 6.10
N VAL A 257 -2.17 -13.03 6.48
CA VAL A 257 -3.22 -14.04 6.69
C VAL A 257 -4.15 -14.24 5.49
N CYS A 258 -4.05 -13.38 4.47
CA CYS A 258 -4.98 -13.39 3.34
C CYS A 258 -4.74 -14.59 2.40
N PRO A 259 -5.72 -15.50 2.22
CA PRO A 259 -5.58 -16.61 1.29
C PRO A 259 -5.50 -16.16 -0.17
N ILE A 260 -6.16 -15.05 -0.52
CA ILE A 260 -6.10 -14.51 -1.87
C ILE A 260 -4.69 -13.99 -2.18
N TYR A 261 -4.15 -13.13 -1.31
CA TYR A 261 -2.78 -12.63 -1.49
C TYR A 261 -1.75 -13.76 -1.61
N LYS A 262 -1.87 -14.81 -0.79
CA LYS A 262 -0.96 -15.97 -0.84
C LYS A 262 -1.01 -16.73 -2.18
N ASN A 263 -2.11 -16.63 -2.92
CA ASN A 263 -2.28 -17.31 -4.21
C ASN A 263 -1.93 -16.43 -5.41
N ILE A 264 -2.26 -15.12 -5.37
CA ILE A 264 -2.10 -14.23 -6.52
C ILE A 264 -0.89 -13.30 -6.42
N GLY A 265 -0.32 -13.16 -5.22
CA GLY A 265 0.83 -12.28 -4.97
C GLY A 265 0.52 -10.79 -4.96
N GLY A 266 1.54 -9.97 -4.65
CA GLY A 266 1.41 -8.53 -4.52
C GLY A 266 1.21 -7.79 -5.84
N PHE A 267 1.90 -8.22 -6.90
CA PHE A 267 1.87 -7.53 -8.20
C PHE A 267 0.48 -7.44 -8.85
N THR A 268 -0.40 -8.42 -8.55
CA THR A 268 -1.75 -8.47 -9.11
C THR A 268 -2.64 -7.29 -8.66
N TYR A 269 -2.31 -6.66 -7.54
CA TYR A 269 -3.09 -5.52 -7.05
C TYR A 269 -2.91 -4.24 -7.87
N GLY A 270 -1.76 -4.07 -8.53
CA GLY A 270 -1.48 -2.93 -9.41
C GLY A 270 -1.41 -1.58 -8.70
N THR A 271 -1.33 -1.55 -7.39
CA THR A 271 -1.25 -0.35 -6.54
C THR A 271 -0.24 -0.55 -5.41
N PRO A 272 0.28 0.52 -4.80
CA PRO A 272 1.13 0.40 -3.60
C PRO A 272 0.39 -0.17 -2.39
N TYR A 273 -0.93 -0.01 -2.36
CA TYR A 273 -1.79 -0.56 -1.32
C TYR A 273 -2.30 -1.94 -1.74
N ILE A 274 -1.69 -2.97 -1.21
CA ILE A 274 -1.96 -4.36 -1.57
C ILE A 274 -2.69 -5.12 -0.45
N GLY A 275 -3.21 -6.30 -0.79
CA GLY A 275 -3.92 -7.15 0.15
C GLY A 275 -5.30 -6.63 0.54
N PRO A 276 -5.86 -7.10 1.67
CA PRO A 276 -7.24 -6.77 2.05
C PRO A 276 -7.51 -5.27 2.21
N ILE A 277 -6.61 -4.52 2.86
CA ILE A 277 -6.80 -3.07 3.01
C ILE A 277 -6.69 -2.34 1.67
N GLY A 278 -5.78 -2.78 0.78
CA GLY A 278 -5.68 -2.25 -0.58
C GLY A 278 -6.93 -2.53 -1.41
N THR A 279 -7.57 -3.69 -1.20
CA THR A 279 -8.87 -4.02 -1.81
C THR A 279 -9.97 -3.03 -1.41
N VAL A 280 -9.89 -2.46 -0.19
CA VAL A 280 -10.83 -1.42 0.26
C VAL A 280 -10.48 -0.06 -0.34
N MET A 281 -9.23 0.38 -0.21
CA MET A 281 -8.82 1.75 -0.52
C MET A 281 -8.66 1.99 -2.02
N ALA A 282 -8.02 1.07 -2.75
CA ALA A 282 -7.64 1.29 -4.13
C ALA A 282 -8.81 1.62 -5.08
N PRO A 283 -10.00 0.97 -5.02
CA PRO A 283 -11.12 1.32 -5.87
C PRO A 283 -11.62 2.76 -5.70
N LEU A 284 -11.47 3.32 -4.51
CA LEU A 284 -11.95 4.66 -4.21
C LEU A 284 -10.89 5.74 -4.49
N MET A 285 -9.62 5.43 -4.23
CA MET A 285 -8.51 6.36 -4.47
C MET A 285 -8.11 6.45 -5.94
N TYR A 286 -8.15 5.31 -6.66
CA TYR A 286 -7.63 5.23 -8.04
C TYR A 286 -8.71 4.97 -9.10
N GLY A 287 -9.95 4.85 -8.70
CA GLY A 287 -11.08 4.64 -9.60
C GLY A 287 -11.81 3.32 -9.38
N LEU A 288 -13.10 3.45 -9.11
CA LEU A 288 -13.96 2.29 -8.81
C LEU A 288 -14.10 1.36 -10.01
N LYS A 289 -14.11 1.89 -11.23
CA LYS A 289 -14.24 1.13 -12.46
C LYS A 289 -13.02 0.27 -12.76
N GLU A 290 -11.85 0.86 -12.60
CA GLU A 290 -10.55 0.26 -12.87
C GLU A 290 -10.22 -0.84 -11.85
N PHE A 291 -10.53 -0.60 -10.58
CA PHE A 291 -10.13 -1.46 -9.46
C PHE A 291 -11.26 -2.28 -8.84
N GLN A 292 -12.49 -2.27 -9.40
CA GLN A 292 -13.63 -3.06 -8.90
C GLN A 292 -13.34 -4.57 -8.79
N HIS A 293 -12.45 -5.08 -9.64
CA HIS A 293 -12.08 -6.49 -9.66
C HIS A 293 -11.45 -6.95 -8.33
N LEU A 294 -10.75 -6.06 -7.61
CA LEU A 294 -10.13 -6.38 -6.32
C LEU A 294 -11.16 -6.80 -5.27
N ALA A 295 -12.29 -6.07 -5.17
CA ALA A 295 -13.36 -6.42 -4.26
C ALA A 295 -13.99 -7.79 -4.61
N SER A 296 -14.06 -8.13 -5.89
CA SER A 296 -14.60 -9.41 -6.36
C SER A 296 -13.69 -10.61 -6.08
N LEU A 297 -12.36 -10.39 -5.99
CA LEU A 297 -11.39 -11.45 -5.68
C LEU A 297 -11.48 -11.94 -4.23
N CYS A 298 -12.02 -11.15 -3.31
CA CYS A 298 -12.07 -11.49 -1.90
C CYS A 298 -13.05 -12.64 -1.62
N SER A 299 -12.60 -13.64 -0.83
CA SER A 299 -13.43 -14.77 -0.39
C SER A 299 -14.31 -14.47 0.84
N LEU A 300 -14.21 -13.27 1.44
CA LEU A 300 -14.93 -12.85 2.65
C LEU A 300 -14.72 -13.82 3.83
N CYS A 301 -13.50 -14.30 4.02
CA CYS A 301 -13.19 -15.28 5.10
C CYS A 301 -13.00 -14.65 6.48
N GLY A 302 -13.04 -13.32 6.64
CA GLY A 302 -12.98 -12.58 7.90
C GLY A 302 -11.58 -12.46 8.55
N ARG A 303 -10.59 -13.28 8.16
CA ARG A 303 -9.28 -13.33 8.82
C ARG A 303 -8.57 -11.98 8.92
N CYS A 304 -8.75 -11.11 7.93
CA CYS A 304 -8.11 -9.78 7.92
C CYS A 304 -8.68 -8.85 9.00
N THR A 305 -9.97 -8.95 9.31
CA THR A 305 -10.61 -8.25 10.42
C THR A 305 -10.15 -8.79 11.77
N GLU A 306 -10.09 -10.12 11.92
CA GLU A 306 -9.64 -10.77 13.16
C GLU A 306 -8.23 -10.33 13.58
N VAL A 307 -7.29 -10.29 12.62
CA VAL A 307 -5.88 -9.97 12.88
C VAL A 307 -5.59 -8.48 12.96
N CYS A 308 -6.53 -7.60 12.57
CA CYS A 308 -6.30 -6.17 12.53
C CYS A 308 -6.09 -5.59 13.94
N PRO A 309 -4.89 -5.03 14.26
CA PRO A 309 -4.62 -4.51 15.60
C PRO A 309 -5.44 -3.26 15.93
N VAL A 310 -5.81 -2.47 14.92
CA VAL A 310 -6.65 -1.27 15.07
C VAL A 310 -8.14 -1.54 14.80
N LYS A 311 -8.52 -2.82 14.73
CA LYS A 311 -9.92 -3.28 14.65
C LYS A 311 -10.75 -2.74 13.47
N ILE A 312 -10.14 -2.56 12.31
CA ILE A 312 -10.85 -2.22 11.08
C ILE A 312 -11.67 -3.43 10.63
N PRO A 313 -12.99 -3.29 10.40
CA PRO A 313 -13.85 -4.37 9.91
C PRO A 313 -13.68 -4.55 8.38
N ILE A 314 -12.50 -4.99 7.95
CA ILE A 314 -12.04 -4.96 6.55
C ILE A 314 -13.00 -5.71 5.62
N GLU A 315 -13.56 -6.85 6.05
CA GLU A 315 -14.52 -7.59 5.22
C GLU A 315 -15.81 -6.81 4.96
N ASP A 316 -16.32 -6.07 5.96
CA ASP A 316 -17.52 -5.24 5.82
C ASP A 316 -17.25 -4.10 4.82
N LEU A 317 -16.05 -3.50 4.90
CA LEU A 317 -15.62 -2.46 3.95
C LEU A 317 -15.52 -3.01 2.51
N ILE A 318 -15.08 -4.25 2.35
CA ILE A 318 -15.05 -4.90 1.02
C ILE A 318 -16.47 -5.16 0.50
N ILE A 319 -17.40 -5.54 1.37
CA ILE A 319 -18.82 -5.68 1.01
C ILE A 319 -19.39 -4.33 0.58
N GLU A 320 -19.05 -3.26 1.27
CA GLU A 320 -19.46 -1.91 0.91
C GLU A 320 -18.95 -1.51 -0.49
N ASN A 321 -17.69 -1.80 -0.82
CA ASN A 321 -17.16 -1.59 -2.18
C ASN A 321 -17.96 -2.38 -3.23
N ARG A 322 -18.34 -3.64 -2.94
CA ARG A 322 -19.22 -4.42 -3.83
C ARG A 322 -20.59 -3.78 -4.03
N ARG A 323 -21.15 -3.22 -2.94
CA ARG A 323 -22.41 -2.48 -2.98
C ARG A 323 -22.30 -1.26 -3.88
N LEU A 324 -21.26 -0.46 -3.73
CA LEU A 324 -21.00 0.74 -4.56
C LEU A 324 -20.84 0.38 -6.06
N VAL A 325 -20.10 -0.69 -6.37
CA VAL A 325 -19.94 -1.18 -7.75
C VAL A 325 -21.29 -1.57 -8.35
N ALA A 326 -22.13 -2.28 -7.58
CA ALA A 326 -23.44 -2.71 -8.04
C ALA A 326 -24.42 -1.53 -8.23
N GLU A 327 -24.43 -0.56 -7.32
CA GLU A 327 -25.29 0.63 -7.39
C GLU A 327 -24.93 1.53 -8.58
N LYS A 328 -23.64 1.75 -8.80
CA LYS A 328 -23.15 2.53 -9.94
C LYS A 328 -23.24 1.79 -11.28
N ARG A 329 -23.73 0.53 -11.30
CA ARG A 329 -23.85 -0.33 -12.48
C ARG A 329 -22.57 -0.41 -13.31
N ILE A 330 -21.43 -0.49 -12.63
CA ILE A 330 -20.11 -0.54 -13.27
C ILE A 330 -19.80 -1.95 -13.78
N SER A 331 -20.48 -2.98 -13.23
CA SER A 331 -20.32 -4.38 -13.66
C SER A 331 -20.80 -4.61 -15.10
N ASP A 332 -20.17 -5.60 -15.77
CA ASP A 332 -20.59 -6.01 -17.12
C ASP A 332 -22.10 -6.36 -17.12
N PRO A 333 -22.92 -5.72 -17.99
CA PRO A 333 -24.35 -6.01 -18.08
C PRO A 333 -24.68 -7.50 -18.34
N LYS A 334 -23.76 -8.23 -19.00
CA LYS A 334 -23.91 -9.69 -19.23
C LYS A 334 -23.75 -10.47 -17.93
N PHE A 335 -22.79 -10.07 -17.08
CA PHE A 335 -22.59 -10.67 -15.76
C PHE A 335 -23.79 -10.37 -14.85
N GLU A 336 -24.31 -9.14 -14.85
CA GLU A 336 -25.52 -8.79 -14.11
C GLU A 336 -26.75 -9.60 -14.56
N GLY A 337 -26.94 -9.74 -15.85
CA GLY A 337 -28.02 -10.55 -16.42
C GLY A 337 -27.97 -12.01 -15.94
N LEU A 338 -26.76 -12.55 -15.88
CA LEU A 338 -26.52 -13.90 -15.39
C LEU A 338 -26.82 -14.04 -13.88
N VAL A 339 -26.29 -13.12 -13.04
CA VAL A 339 -26.56 -13.13 -11.61
C VAL A 339 -28.06 -13.02 -11.34
N LYS A 340 -28.78 -12.16 -12.06
CA LYS A 340 -30.24 -12.04 -11.98
C LYS A 340 -30.94 -13.35 -12.38
N SER A 341 -30.46 -14.03 -13.40
CA SER A 341 -30.96 -15.35 -13.81
C SER A 341 -30.74 -16.40 -12.70
N LEU A 342 -29.55 -16.51 -12.17
CA LEU A 342 -29.22 -17.42 -11.07
C LEU A 342 -30.10 -17.17 -9.83
N ILE A 343 -30.23 -15.89 -9.41
CA ILE A 343 -31.09 -15.50 -8.29
C ILE A 343 -32.55 -15.89 -8.57
N SER A 344 -33.08 -15.65 -9.81
CA SER A 344 -34.43 -16.01 -10.18
C SER A 344 -34.67 -17.52 -10.11
N HIS A 345 -33.67 -18.32 -10.52
CA HIS A 345 -33.76 -19.79 -10.45
C HIS A 345 -33.69 -20.28 -9.00
N SER A 346 -32.89 -19.62 -8.15
CA SER A 346 -32.73 -19.99 -6.73
C SER A 346 -33.98 -19.67 -5.88
N LYS A 347 -34.86 -18.77 -6.32
CA LYS A 347 -36.08 -18.37 -5.57
C LYS A 347 -37.19 -19.43 -5.53
N SER A 348 -37.14 -20.46 -6.36
CA SER A 348 -38.18 -21.45 -6.45
C SER A 348 -37.62 -22.86 -6.61
N ARG A 349 -38.08 -23.78 -5.75
CA ARG A 349 -37.72 -25.20 -5.81
C ARG A 349 -37.96 -25.82 -7.17
N LYS A 350 -39.10 -25.50 -7.81
CA LYS A 350 -39.41 -25.96 -9.17
C LYS A 350 -38.42 -25.49 -10.22
N LYS A 351 -37.92 -24.22 -10.07
CA LYS A 351 -36.90 -23.67 -10.98
C LYS A 351 -35.52 -24.26 -10.68
N MET A 352 -35.20 -24.56 -9.42
CA MET A 352 -33.94 -25.22 -9.04
C MET A 352 -33.85 -26.66 -9.56
N ASP A 353 -34.98 -27.35 -9.72
CA ASP A 353 -35.07 -28.72 -10.27
C ASP A 353 -35.27 -28.75 -11.78
N CYS A 354 -35.06 -27.65 -12.51
CA CYS A 354 -35.14 -27.61 -13.97
C CYS A 354 -34.18 -28.65 -14.62
N PRO A 355 -34.51 -29.13 -15.87
CA PRO A 355 -33.73 -30.15 -16.55
C PRO A 355 -32.22 -29.81 -16.62
N GLN A 356 -31.39 -30.82 -16.40
CA GLN A 356 -29.92 -30.67 -16.35
C GLN A 356 -29.32 -30.12 -17.65
N TRP A 357 -29.91 -30.41 -18.81
CA TRP A 357 -29.43 -29.91 -20.07
C TRP A 357 -29.54 -28.38 -20.16
N LEU A 358 -30.59 -27.78 -19.56
CA LEU A 358 -30.78 -26.33 -19.51
C LEU A 358 -29.72 -25.68 -18.62
N LYS A 359 -29.48 -26.27 -17.44
CA LYS A 359 -28.41 -25.83 -16.52
C LYS A 359 -27.05 -25.93 -17.18
N LYS A 360 -26.76 -27.03 -17.87
CA LYS A 360 -25.51 -27.22 -18.61
C LYS A 360 -25.32 -26.19 -19.71
N PHE A 361 -26.40 -25.85 -20.42
CA PHE A 361 -26.38 -24.87 -21.51
C PHE A 361 -26.10 -23.45 -20.96
N GLU A 362 -26.85 -23.03 -19.93
CA GLU A 362 -26.62 -21.73 -19.27
C GLU A 362 -25.22 -21.66 -18.68
N TYR A 363 -24.77 -22.71 -17.99
CA TYR A 363 -23.42 -22.79 -17.38
C TYR A 363 -22.32 -22.76 -18.45
N LYS A 364 -22.51 -23.46 -19.60
CA LYS A 364 -21.57 -23.43 -20.71
C LYS A 364 -21.50 -22.06 -21.39
N GLN A 365 -22.63 -21.37 -21.56
CA GLN A 365 -22.67 -20.01 -22.06
C GLN A 365 -21.96 -19.02 -21.12
N LEU A 366 -22.08 -19.23 -19.79
CA LEU A 366 -21.45 -18.48 -18.77
C LEU A 366 -19.92 -18.59 -18.84
N MET A 367 -19.43 -19.82 -18.90
CA MET A 367 -18.04 -20.15 -18.84
C MET A 367 -17.29 -19.93 -20.16
N SER A 368 -17.99 -20.00 -21.31
CA SER A 368 -17.38 -19.80 -22.63
C SER A 368 -17.12 -18.34 -23.00
N LYS A 369 -17.73 -17.39 -22.29
CA LYS A 369 -17.62 -15.93 -22.58
C LYS A 369 -16.68 -15.16 -21.67
N ASN A 370 -16.22 -15.78 -20.60
CA ASN A 370 -15.20 -15.21 -19.72
C ASN A 370 -13.91 -15.98 -19.98
N ASP A 371 -12.76 -15.29 -20.04
CA ASP A 371 -11.41 -15.84 -20.26
C ASP A 371 -10.94 -16.85 -19.19
N PHE A 372 -11.74 -17.91 -18.96
CA PHE A 372 -11.37 -19.04 -18.11
C PHE A 372 -10.49 -20.07 -18.84
N THR A 373 -9.61 -19.62 -19.74
CA THR A 373 -8.77 -20.51 -20.55
C THR A 373 -7.78 -21.36 -19.75
N LEU A 374 -7.60 -21.08 -18.46
CA LEU A 374 -6.62 -21.76 -17.59
C LEU A 374 -7.23 -22.57 -16.43
N ARG A 375 -8.57 -22.68 -16.32
CA ARG A 375 -9.22 -23.43 -15.24
C ARG A 375 -10.11 -24.53 -15.77
N THR A 376 -9.99 -25.73 -15.18
CA THR A 376 -10.97 -26.79 -15.36
C THR A 376 -12.33 -26.34 -14.87
N VAL A 377 -13.31 -26.33 -15.76
CA VAL A 377 -14.70 -26.01 -15.42
C VAL A 377 -15.27 -27.16 -14.57
N PRO A 378 -15.78 -26.89 -13.35
CA PRO A 378 -16.38 -27.94 -12.52
C PRO A 378 -17.52 -28.64 -13.24
N GLU A 379 -17.59 -29.95 -13.19
CA GLU A 379 -18.73 -30.70 -13.73
C GLU A 379 -19.94 -30.54 -12.83
N LEU A 380 -21.09 -30.29 -13.45
CA LEU A 380 -22.37 -30.27 -12.73
C LEU A 380 -22.72 -31.69 -12.28
N ALA A 381 -23.05 -31.83 -10.98
CA ALA A 381 -23.49 -33.10 -10.42
C ALA A 381 -24.62 -33.71 -11.25
N PRO A 382 -24.62 -35.03 -11.54
CA PRO A 382 -25.63 -35.68 -12.39
C PRO A 382 -27.03 -35.68 -11.78
N LYS A 383 -27.15 -35.50 -10.45
CA LYS A 383 -28.46 -35.43 -9.75
C LYS A 383 -28.47 -34.19 -8.85
N SER A 384 -29.64 -33.54 -8.76
CA SER A 384 -29.83 -32.46 -7.80
C SER A 384 -29.87 -33.02 -6.37
N PHE A 385 -29.54 -32.18 -5.36
CA PHE A 385 -29.63 -32.54 -3.94
C PHE A 385 -31.03 -33.13 -3.60
N ASN A 386 -32.12 -32.54 -4.15
CA ASN A 386 -33.47 -32.99 -3.95
C ASN A 386 -33.72 -34.41 -4.54
N GLN A 387 -33.07 -34.73 -5.67
CA GLN A 387 -33.18 -36.09 -6.26
C GLN A 387 -32.40 -37.14 -5.44
N LEU A 388 -31.37 -36.71 -4.74
CA LEU A 388 -30.60 -37.60 -3.85
C LEU A 388 -31.32 -37.83 -2.50
N THR A 389 -31.92 -36.77 -1.93
CA THR A 389 -32.65 -36.87 -0.66
C THR A 389 -33.97 -37.62 -0.77
N LYS A 390 -34.73 -37.50 -1.88
CA LYS A 390 -35.97 -38.28 -2.12
C LYS A 390 -35.76 -39.80 -2.26
N LYS A 391 -34.54 -40.25 -2.39
CA LYS A 391 -34.21 -41.69 -2.40
C LYS A 391 -33.81 -42.23 -1.03
N ALA A 392 -33.72 -41.35 -0.02
CA ALA A 392 -33.37 -41.70 1.34
C ALA A 392 -34.60 -41.82 2.27
N GLU A 393 -35.80 -41.46 1.81
CA GLU A 393 -37.12 -41.78 2.36
C GLU A 393 -37.71 -42.98 1.61
#